data_22701bd6a98f29be9bf80d07134a8de8
#
_entry.id   22701bd6a98f29be9bf80d07134a8de8
#
_cell.length_a   1.000
_cell.length_b   1.000
_cell.length_c   1.000
_cell.angle_alpha   90.00
_cell.angle_beta   90.00
_cell.angle_gamma   90.00
#
_symmetry.space_group_name_H-M   'P 1'
#
loop_
_entity.id
_entity.type
_entity.pdbx_description
1 polymer ?
#
loop_
_entity_poly.entity_id
_entity_poly.type
_entity_poly.pdbx_seq_one_letter_code
_entity_poly.pdbx_strand_id
1 'polypeptide(L)'
;MTWTSPVLPKLYSNDSDTNPLGKPIDPDIESWIASLINIGAMVGPFPYGFIAERYGRKVSLLLIAIPHIISYVTFAMSKTAYLYYFGRLLGGIAVGGGYTVLPMYVAEVAEDSNRGTLSVTLNIFWTFGNLLPLILGPYLSIFWFNIILACVPTSFFVLFFLVAPESPYFLISKNKMNQAETSLLKLRSNNKKVVEDEIRGIKSELAKNESQETFLSLFKTRIYLKGLLISLVLIIAQQLSGVNALTFYTQEIFAAAGANGLKPEVSSIIIGLVIFGSSFATPFVVDRLGRRFLLLGSLLGITLAHLAFGAYFYLQTSTNLDISGISWLPLTSAVLFAVTFNTGLGPIPWTVSAELFPTSVKPYAASLVSFACWTTSFFVTKFFIDLKNGLGSGETYWLFGGFCSAAWFFTFFFVPETKGKSFQEIQEILER
;
A
#
# COMPACT_ATOMS: atom_id res chain seq x y z
N MET A 1 8.28 -0.16 -0.20
CA MET A 1 8.02 1.24 -0.59
C MET A 1 9.13 2.17 -0.11
N THR A 2 9.45 2.22 1.16
CA THR A 2 10.44 3.10 1.81
C THR A 2 11.91 2.85 1.45
N TRP A 3 12.22 1.86 0.61
CA TRP A 3 13.60 1.52 0.21
C TRP A 3 14.35 2.69 -0.41
N THR A 4 13.68 3.53 -1.19
CA THR A 4 14.28 4.70 -1.85
C THR A 4 14.75 5.76 -0.85
N SER A 5 14.01 5.96 0.24
CA SER A 5 14.31 7.00 1.22
C SER A 5 15.76 6.99 1.73
N PRO A 6 16.34 5.86 2.21
CA PRO A 6 17.74 5.81 2.62
C PRO A 6 18.74 5.59 1.46
N VAL A 7 18.31 5.15 0.29
CA VAL A 7 19.21 4.82 -0.82
C VAL A 7 19.48 6.03 -1.69
N LEU A 8 18.47 6.85 -2.01
CA LEU A 8 18.63 8.02 -2.88
C LEU A 8 19.70 9.01 -2.38
N PRO A 9 19.75 9.39 -1.09
CA PRO A 9 20.81 10.25 -0.60
C PRO A 9 22.23 9.68 -0.80
N LYS A 10 22.38 8.34 -0.73
CA LYS A 10 23.66 7.68 -0.99
C LYS A 10 24.06 7.73 -2.45
N LEU A 11 23.08 7.63 -3.37
CA LEU A 11 23.32 7.72 -4.81
C LEU A 11 23.69 9.15 -5.26
N TYR A 12 23.40 10.17 -4.45
CA TYR A 12 23.86 11.55 -4.66
C TYR A 12 25.29 11.80 -4.16
N SER A 13 25.88 10.87 -3.42
CA SER A 13 27.25 11.01 -2.92
C SER A 13 28.29 10.97 -4.06
N ASN A 14 29.29 11.82 -3.96
CA ASN A 14 30.50 11.78 -4.81
C ASN A 14 31.49 10.68 -4.39
N ASP A 15 31.30 10.12 -3.19
CA ASP A 15 32.16 9.07 -2.65
C ASP A 15 31.82 7.72 -3.25
N SER A 16 32.79 7.10 -3.94
CA SER A 16 32.63 5.79 -4.61
C SER A 16 32.41 4.62 -3.64
N ASP A 17 32.81 4.76 -2.38
CA ASP A 17 32.57 3.75 -1.35
C ASP A 17 31.11 3.74 -0.89
N THR A 18 30.47 4.89 -0.95
CA THR A 18 29.05 5.08 -0.60
C THR A 18 28.15 4.86 -1.81
N ASN A 19 28.55 5.41 -2.99
CA ASN A 19 27.77 5.38 -4.23
C ASN A 19 28.35 4.38 -5.24
N PRO A 20 27.73 3.21 -5.44
CA PRO A 20 28.23 2.19 -6.36
C PRO A 20 28.17 2.60 -7.85
N LEU A 21 27.49 3.71 -8.18
CA LEU A 21 27.43 4.28 -9.53
C LEU A 21 28.69 5.10 -9.85
N GLY A 22 29.51 5.45 -8.85
CA GLY A 22 30.74 6.24 -9.00
C GLY A 22 30.53 7.72 -9.35
N LYS A 23 29.28 8.17 -9.52
CA LYS A 23 28.90 9.56 -9.75
C LYS A 23 27.49 9.84 -9.23
N PRO A 24 27.21 11.07 -8.77
CA PRO A 24 25.86 11.46 -8.36
C PRO A 24 24.83 11.23 -9.47
N ILE A 25 23.63 10.84 -9.08
CA ILE A 25 22.50 10.68 -9.99
C ILE A 25 21.85 12.03 -10.31
N ASP A 26 21.26 12.13 -11.51
CA ASP A 26 20.44 13.26 -11.89
C ASP A 26 19.01 13.11 -11.34
N PRO A 27 18.26 14.22 -11.14
CA PRO A 27 16.86 14.18 -10.68
C PRO A 27 15.92 13.31 -11.54
N ASP A 28 16.19 13.23 -12.85
CA ASP A 28 15.40 12.35 -13.74
C ASP A 28 15.67 10.87 -13.43
N ILE A 29 16.92 10.48 -13.24
CA ILE A 29 17.28 9.11 -12.82
C ILE A 29 16.63 8.78 -11.47
N GLU A 30 16.67 9.69 -10.51
CA GLU A 30 16.03 9.54 -9.21
C GLU A 30 14.53 9.28 -9.34
N SER A 31 13.82 10.13 -10.09
CA SER A 31 12.38 10.02 -10.27
C SER A 31 11.96 8.69 -10.92
N TRP A 32 12.77 8.16 -11.86
CA TRP A 32 12.55 6.84 -12.45
C TRP A 32 12.82 5.72 -11.44
N ILE A 33 13.91 5.77 -10.67
CA ILE A 33 14.18 4.79 -9.60
C ILE A 33 13.01 4.76 -8.60
N ALA A 34 12.47 5.91 -8.23
CA ALA A 34 11.35 5.99 -7.30
C ALA A 34 10.04 5.44 -7.90
N SER A 35 9.71 5.79 -9.16
CA SER A 35 8.39 5.56 -9.75
C SER A 35 8.19 4.20 -10.42
N LEU A 36 9.24 3.55 -10.94
CA LEU A 36 9.12 2.30 -11.71
C LEU A 36 8.47 1.14 -10.95
N ILE A 37 8.56 1.13 -9.62
CA ILE A 37 7.87 0.12 -8.81
C ILE A 37 6.35 0.16 -9.01
N ASN A 38 5.79 1.34 -9.23
CA ASN A 38 4.35 1.51 -9.45
C ASN A 38 3.91 0.92 -10.80
N ILE A 39 4.74 1.07 -11.85
CA ILE A 39 4.48 0.43 -13.16
C ILE A 39 4.50 -1.10 -13.00
N GLY A 40 5.49 -1.64 -12.31
CA GLY A 40 5.51 -3.07 -12.01
C GLY A 40 4.28 -3.52 -11.25
N ALA A 41 3.83 -2.74 -10.26
CA ALA A 41 2.66 -3.05 -9.45
C ALA A 41 1.33 -2.98 -10.21
N MET A 42 1.22 -2.19 -11.27
CA MET A 42 0.08 -2.23 -12.19
C MET A 42 -0.01 -3.56 -12.95
N VAL A 43 1.13 -4.11 -13.35
CA VAL A 43 1.20 -5.33 -14.17
C VAL A 43 1.07 -6.60 -13.32
N GLY A 44 1.62 -6.60 -12.10
CA GLY A 44 1.74 -7.77 -11.23
C GLY A 44 0.44 -8.54 -10.96
N PRO A 45 -0.71 -7.89 -10.70
CA PRO A 45 -1.97 -8.57 -10.43
C PRO A 45 -2.40 -9.56 -11.51
N PHE A 46 -2.15 -9.27 -12.78
CA PHE A 46 -2.59 -10.12 -13.90
C PHE A 46 -1.92 -11.50 -13.92
N PRO A 47 -0.57 -11.61 -14.03
CA PRO A 47 0.07 -12.92 -14.06
C PRO A 47 -0.13 -13.68 -12.75
N TYR A 48 -0.03 -13.03 -11.59
CA TYR A 48 -0.14 -13.73 -10.31
C TYR A 48 -1.59 -14.11 -9.96
N GLY A 49 -2.59 -13.31 -10.37
CA GLY A 49 -3.99 -13.70 -10.29
C GLY A 49 -4.28 -14.93 -11.14
N PHE A 50 -3.81 -14.95 -12.40
CA PHE A 50 -3.95 -16.11 -13.28
C PHE A 50 -3.26 -17.37 -12.71
N ILE A 51 -2.05 -17.22 -12.17
CA ILE A 51 -1.34 -18.34 -11.53
C ILE A 51 -2.11 -18.84 -10.31
N ALA A 52 -2.64 -17.94 -9.48
CA ALA A 52 -3.42 -18.29 -8.29
C ALA A 52 -4.69 -19.07 -8.63
N GLU A 53 -5.36 -18.74 -9.73
CA GLU A 53 -6.57 -19.45 -10.18
C GLU A 53 -6.27 -20.80 -10.84
N ARG A 54 -5.16 -20.90 -11.54
CA ARG A 54 -4.82 -22.11 -12.30
C ARG A 54 -4.04 -23.13 -11.50
N TYR A 55 -3.05 -22.68 -10.74
CA TYR A 55 -2.05 -23.54 -10.06
C TYR A 55 -2.19 -23.54 -8.54
N GLY A 56 -2.91 -22.59 -7.97
CA GLY A 56 -3.15 -22.46 -6.54
C GLY A 56 -2.54 -21.21 -5.92
N ARG A 57 -3.09 -20.85 -4.77
CA ARG A 57 -2.70 -19.63 -4.06
C ARG A 57 -1.29 -19.76 -3.47
N LYS A 58 -0.98 -20.94 -2.90
CA LYS A 58 0.35 -21.24 -2.36
C LYS A 58 1.43 -21.11 -3.41
N VAL A 59 1.22 -21.70 -4.58
CA VAL A 59 2.19 -21.64 -5.70
C VAL A 59 2.38 -20.20 -6.15
N SER A 60 1.32 -19.44 -6.30
CA SER A 60 1.40 -18.02 -6.69
C SER A 60 2.19 -17.19 -5.69
N LEU A 61 1.95 -17.36 -4.38
CA LEU A 61 2.68 -16.64 -3.31
C LEU A 61 4.17 -17.00 -3.27
N LEU A 62 4.51 -18.27 -3.48
CA LEU A 62 5.91 -18.69 -3.60
C LEU A 62 6.60 -18.06 -4.81
N LEU A 63 5.92 -18.01 -5.95
CA LEU A 63 6.46 -17.39 -7.16
C LEU A 63 6.61 -15.86 -7.02
N ILE A 64 5.81 -15.19 -6.19
CA ILE A 64 5.96 -13.76 -5.87
C ILE A 64 7.27 -13.47 -5.12
N ALA A 65 7.75 -14.39 -4.29
CA ALA A 65 9.01 -14.21 -3.57
C ALA A 65 10.23 -14.14 -4.50
N ILE A 66 10.21 -14.86 -5.63
CA ILE A 66 11.35 -14.96 -6.56
C ILE A 66 11.74 -13.58 -7.14
N PRO A 67 10.85 -12.80 -7.78
CA PRO A 67 11.21 -11.49 -8.28
C PRO A 67 11.58 -10.49 -7.18
N HIS A 68 11.06 -10.63 -5.95
CA HIS A 68 11.54 -9.85 -4.81
C HIS A 68 13.01 -10.15 -4.48
N ILE A 69 13.39 -11.43 -4.40
CA ILE A 69 14.76 -11.85 -4.15
C ILE A 69 15.68 -11.33 -5.25
N ILE A 70 15.31 -11.55 -6.52
CA ILE A 70 16.09 -11.07 -7.68
C ILE A 70 16.24 -9.55 -7.64
N SER A 71 15.18 -8.81 -7.31
CA SER A 71 15.21 -7.35 -7.20
C SER A 71 16.25 -6.88 -6.19
N TYR A 72 16.24 -7.42 -4.97
CA TYR A 72 17.20 -7.03 -3.93
C TYR A 72 18.64 -7.47 -4.25
N VAL A 73 18.83 -8.65 -4.80
CA VAL A 73 20.17 -9.10 -5.27
C VAL A 73 20.67 -8.19 -6.40
N THR A 74 19.80 -7.81 -7.33
CA THR A 74 20.13 -6.85 -8.39
C THR A 74 20.55 -5.51 -7.80
N PHE A 75 19.84 -4.98 -6.82
CA PHE A 75 20.22 -3.73 -6.14
C PHE A 75 21.57 -3.84 -5.41
N ALA A 76 21.84 -4.97 -4.76
CA ALA A 76 23.12 -5.20 -4.09
C ALA A 76 24.31 -5.15 -5.06
N MET A 77 24.12 -5.66 -6.28
CA MET A 77 25.17 -5.76 -7.30
C MET A 77 25.16 -4.61 -8.32
N SER A 78 24.25 -3.63 -8.17
CA SER A 78 24.03 -2.57 -9.17
C SER A 78 25.22 -1.61 -9.25
N LYS A 79 25.77 -1.48 -10.46
CA LYS A 79 26.78 -0.49 -10.83
C LYS A 79 26.28 0.51 -11.89
N THR A 80 25.01 0.38 -12.31
CA THR A 80 24.39 1.25 -13.31
C THR A 80 22.95 1.57 -12.94
N ALA A 81 22.46 2.74 -13.35
CA ALA A 81 21.06 3.13 -13.11
C ALA A 81 20.05 2.14 -13.72
N TYR A 82 20.38 1.53 -14.86
CA TYR A 82 19.50 0.56 -15.53
C TYR A 82 19.20 -0.67 -14.69
N LEU A 83 20.15 -1.13 -13.87
CA LEU A 83 19.93 -2.25 -12.95
C LEU A 83 18.99 -1.86 -11.81
N TYR A 84 19.04 -0.61 -11.34
CA TYR A 84 18.05 -0.10 -10.40
C TYR A 84 16.66 -0.03 -11.05
N TYR A 85 16.54 0.41 -12.30
CA TYR A 85 15.27 0.43 -13.02
C TYR A 85 14.68 -0.97 -13.17
N PHE A 86 15.50 -1.93 -13.61
CA PHE A 86 15.10 -3.33 -13.73
C PHE A 86 14.63 -3.92 -12.39
N GLY A 87 15.43 -3.75 -11.34
CA GLY A 87 15.07 -4.24 -10.00
C GLY A 87 13.79 -3.59 -9.46
N ARG A 88 13.58 -2.29 -9.68
CA ARG A 88 12.34 -1.57 -9.27
C ARG A 88 11.12 -2.09 -10.00
N LEU A 89 11.22 -2.29 -11.31
CA LEU A 89 10.13 -2.85 -12.11
C LEU A 89 9.78 -4.28 -11.64
N LEU A 90 10.79 -5.12 -11.48
CA LEU A 90 10.62 -6.51 -11.06
C LEU A 90 10.05 -6.61 -9.63
N GLY A 91 10.59 -5.83 -8.70
CA GLY A 91 10.06 -5.73 -7.34
C GLY A 91 8.62 -5.20 -7.32
N GLY A 92 8.28 -4.28 -8.22
CA GLY A 92 6.92 -3.78 -8.41
C GLY A 92 5.95 -4.87 -8.84
N ILE A 93 6.32 -5.70 -9.83
CA ILE A 93 5.51 -6.84 -10.27
C ILE A 93 5.19 -7.76 -9.09
N ALA A 94 6.17 -8.02 -8.23
CA ALA A 94 5.97 -8.81 -7.03
C ALA A 94 5.05 -8.12 -6.00
N VAL A 95 5.20 -6.81 -5.80
CA VAL A 95 4.32 -6.02 -4.92
C VAL A 95 2.86 -6.11 -5.40
N GLY A 96 2.59 -5.86 -6.69
CA GLY A 96 1.24 -5.92 -7.25
C GLY A 96 0.61 -7.31 -7.12
N GLY A 97 1.39 -8.37 -7.40
CA GLY A 97 0.96 -9.74 -7.19
C GLY A 97 0.64 -10.05 -5.72
N GLY A 98 1.48 -9.57 -4.80
CA GLY A 98 1.30 -9.72 -3.36
C GLY A 98 0.01 -9.06 -2.87
N TYR A 99 -0.29 -7.85 -3.32
CA TYR A 99 -1.53 -7.15 -2.99
C TYR A 99 -2.79 -7.90 -3.43
N THR A 100 -2.70 -8.68 -4.50
CA THR A 100 -3.83 -9.46 -5.02
C THR A 100 -3.97 -10.81 -4.33
N VAL A 101 -2.88 -11.57 -4.26
CA VAL A 101 -2.96 -12.99 -3.87
C VAL A 101 -2.90 -13.19 -2.35
N LEU A 102 -2.16 -12.35 -1.61
CA LEU A 102 -2.00 -12.54 -0.17
C LEU A 102 -3.30 -12.34 0.61
N PRO A 103 -4.08 -11.25 0.40
CA PRO A 103 -5.39 -11.11 1.06
C PRO A 103 -6.36 -12.22 0.67
N MET A 104 -6.35 -12.66 -0.58
CA MET A 104 -7.17 -13.78 -1.06
C MET A 104 -6.81 -15.07 -0.31
N TYR A 105 -5.54 -15.43 -0.23
CA TYR A 105 -5.09 -16.62 0.50
C TYR A 105 -5.49 -16.55 1.98
N VAL A 106 -5.25 -15.42 2.64
CA VAL A 106 -5.58 -15.23 4.06
C VAL A 106 -7.09 -15.35 4.29
N ALA A 107 -7.92 -14.77 3.42
CA ALA A 107 -9.38 -14.88 3.53
C ALA A 107 -9.90 -16.32 3.36
N GLU A 108 -9.22 -17.13 2.51
CA GLU A 108 -9.61 -18.52 2.21
C GLU A 108 -9.11 -19.54 3.26
N VAL A 109 -8.05 -19.23 4.03
CA VAL A 109 -7.55 -20.13 5.09
C VAL A 109 -8.03 -19.74 6.48
N ALA A 110 -8.49 -18.49 6.67
CA ALA A 110 -8.96 -17.97 7.94
C ALA A 110 -10.31 -18.59 8.34
N GLU A 111 -10.51 -18.79 9.63
CA GLU A 111 -11.84 -18.99 10.19
C GLU A 111 -12.61 -17.67 10.20
N ASP A 112 -13.93 -17.72 10.08
CA ASP A 112 -14.78 -16.52 10.11
C ASP A 112 -14.59 -15.71 11.40
N SER A 113 -14.36 -16.40 12.54
CA SER A 113 -14.05 -15.77 13.83
C SER A 113 -12.75 -15.00 13.87
N ASN A 114 -11.73 -15.41 13.09
CA ASN A 114 -10.37 -14.88 13.12
C ASN A 114 -9.99 -14.05 11.88
N ARG A 115 -10.86 -14.00 10.86
CA ARG A 115 -10.61 -13.31 9.58
C ARG A 115 -10.26 -11.84 9.76
N GLY A 116 -10.98 -11.14 10.65
CA GLY A 116 -10.70 -9.73 10.98
C GLY A 116 -9.31 -9.55 11.60
N THR A 117 -8.96 -10.37 12.57
CA THR A 117 -7.64 -10.32 13.25
C THR A 117 -6.50 -10.58 12.27
N LEU A 118 -6.66 -11.54 11.36
CA LEU A 118 -5.63 -11.85 10.35
C LEU A 118 -5.47 -10.71 9.35
N SER A 119 -6.55 -10.05 8.95
CA SER A 119 -6.48 -8.87 8.06
C SER A 119 -5.73 -7.70 8.72
N VAL A 120 -5.94 -7.47 10.01
CA VAL A 120 -5.17 -6.48 10.80
C VAL A 120 -3.69 -6.85 10.84
N THR A 121 -3.40 -8.13 11.07
CA THR A 121 -2.03 -8.64 11.12
C THR A 121 -1.28 -8.38 9.81
N LEU A 122 -1.94 -8.53 8.65
CA LEU A 122 -1.35 -8.17 7.36
C LEU A 122 -0.92 -6.69 7.30
N ASN A 123 -1.76 -5.78 7.79
CA ASN A 123 -1.41 -4.37 7.81
C ASN A 123 -0.23 -4.05 8.74
N ILE A 124 -0.15 -4.71 9.90
CA ILE A 124 0.98 -4.59 10.83
C ILE A 124 2.28 -5.05 10.17
N PHE A 125 2.29 -6.20 9.50
CA PHE A 125 3.46 -6.67 8.77
C PHE A 125 3.82 -5.78 7.58
N TRP A 126 2.83 -5.20 6.91
CA TRP A 126 3.05 -4.21 5.86
C TRP A 126 3.78 -2.97 6.36
N THR A 127 3.31 -2.39 7.46
CA THR A 127 3.94 -1.20 8.07
C THR A 127 5.30 -1.51 8.67
N PHE A 128 5.48 -2.70 9.27
CA PHE A 128 6.78 -3.19 9.73
C PHE A 128 7.78 -3.32 8.57
N GLY A 129 7.33 -3.90 7.43
CA GLY A 129 8.15 -4.02 6.23
C GLY A 129 8.57 -2.67 5.63
N ASN A 130 7.78 -1.60 5.85
CA ASN A 130 8.16 -0.24 5.48
C ASN A 130 9.10 0.42 6.51
N LEU A 131 9.01 0.06 7.78
CA LEU A 131 9.90 0.58 8.83
C LEU A 131 11.33 0.01 8.71
N LEU A 132 11.46 -1.27 8.37
CA LEU A 132 12.75 -1.97 8.32
C LEU A 132 13.80 -1.27 7.44
N PRO A 133 13.50 -0.84 6.19
CA PRO A 133 14.45 -0.08 5.38
C PRO A 133 14.87 1.26 5.99
N LEU A 134 13.97 1.95 6.69
CA LEU A 134 14.28 3.23 7.33
C LEU A 134 15.25 3.07 8.49
N ILE A 135 15.18 1.95 9.23
CA ILE A 135 16.10 1.65 10.34
C ILE A 135 17.46 1.18 9.82
N LEU A 136 17.48 0.26 8.86
CA LEU A 136 18.72 -0.39 8.41
C LEU A 136 19.47 0.43 7.37
N GLY A 137 18.72 1.08 6.46
CA GLY A 137 19.29 1.71 5.28
C GLY A 137 20.31 2.80 5.54
N PRO A 138 20.14 3.70 6.51
CA PRO A 138 21.12 4.75 6.80
C PRO A 138 22.48 4.22 7.24
N TYR A 139 22.50 3.13 8.00
CA TYR A 139 23.70 2.64 8.69
C TYR A 139 24.48 1.56 7.94
N LEU A 140 23.89 0.98 6.88
CA LEU A 140 24.51 -0.10 6.10
C LEU A 140 24.92 0.38 4.72
N SER A 141 25.98 -0.19 4.14
CA SER A 141 26.26 0.02 2.72
C SER A 141 25.11 -0.49 1.84
N ILE A 142 24.97 0.03 0.62
CA ILE A 142 23.93 -0.40 -0.32
C ILE A 142 23.97 -1.91 -0.54
N PHE A 143 25.16 -2.52 -0.59
CA PHE A 143 25.32 -3.96 -0.75
C PHE A 143 24.72 -4.74 0.43
N TRP A 144 25.20 -4.51 1.65
CA TRP A 144 24.72 -5.25 2.83
C TRP A 144 23.26 -4.98 3.15
N PHE A 145 22.80 -3.74 2.95
CA PHE A 145 21.40 -3.38 3.11
C PHE A 145 20.49 -4.25 2.23
N ASN A 146 20.81 -4.39 0.95
CA ASN A 146 19.99 -5.17 0.03
C ASN A 146 20.13 -6.67 0.25
N ILE A 147 21.28 -7.18 0.66
CA ILE A 147 21.43 -8.60 1.02
C ILE A 147 20.55 -8.95 2.23
N ILE A 148 20.56 -8.12 3.27
CA ILE A 148 19.69 -8.34 4.44
C ILE A 148 18.20 -8.28 4.04
N LEU A 149 17.81 -7.32 3.19
CA LEU A 149 16.45 -7.26 2.68
C LEU A 149 16.08 -8.48 1.80
N ALA A 150 17.02 -9.06 1.05
CA ALA A 150 16.80 -10.28 0.28
C ALA A 150 16.56 -11.51 1.18
N CYS A 151 17.10 -11.54 2.39
CA CYS A 151 16.83 -12.62 3.35
C CYS A 151 15.36 -12.70 3.76
N VAL A 152 14.62 -11.58 3.75
CA VAL A 152 13.20 -11.56 4.15
C VAL A 152 12.33 -12.38 3.18
N PRO A 153 12.26 -12.08 1.87
CA PRO A 153 11.50 -12.91 0.94
C PRO A 153 12.06 -14.31 0.77
N THR A 154 13.37 -14.53 1.01
CA THR A 154 13.96 -15.87 1.00
C THR A 154 13.47 -16.70 2.18
N SER A 155 13.47 -16.14 3.40
CA SER A 155 12.93 -16.83 4.58
C SER A 155 11.42 -17.08 4.44
N PHE A 156 10.67 -16.11 3.89
CA PHE A 156 9.26 -16.32 3.55
C PHE A 156 9.09 -17.49 2.59
N PHE A 157 9.85 -17.56 1.49
CA PHE A 157 9.76 -18.65 0.51
C PHE A 157 9.98 -20.02 1.17
N VAL A 158 11.06 -20.17 1.95
CA VAL A 158 11.40 -21.44 2.62
C VAL A 158 10.33 -21.83 3.64
N LEU A 159 9.99 -20.93 4.56
CA LEU A 159 9.02 -21.21 5.64
C LEU A 159 7.63 -21.48 5.08
N PHE A 160 7.18 -20.67 4.11
CA PHE A 160 5.88 -20.82 3.49
C PHE A 160 5.77 -22.11 2.68
N PHE A 161 6.84 -22.50 1.96
CA PHE A 161 6.90 -23.78 1.26
C PHE A 161 6.73 -24.96 2.21
N LEU A 162 7.42 -24.94 3.36
CA LEU A 162 7.42 -26.04 4.32
C LEU A 162 6.12 -26.11 5.15
N VAL A 163 5.58 -24.97 5.57
CA VAL A 163 4.52 -24.92 6.59
C VAL A 163 3.15 -24.70 6.01
N ALA A 164 2.99 -23.81 5.02
CA ALA A 164 1.68 -23.36 4.56
C ALA A 164 0.97 -24.45 3.75
N PRO A 165 -0.33 -24.74 4.02
CA PRO A 165 -1.14 -25.59 3.16
C PRO A 165 -1.63 -24.80 1.93
N GLU A 166 -2.13 -25.51 0.91
CA GLU A 166 -2.86 -24.84 -0.18
C GLU A 166 -4.28 -24.46 0.29
N SER A 167 -4.87 -23.45 -0.37
CA SER A 167 -6.20 -22.97 -0.06
C SER A 167 -7.27 -24.07 -0.18
N PRO A 168 -8.12 -24.28 0.86
CA PRO A 168 -9.22 -25.22 0.79
C PRO A 168 -10.23 -24.85 -0.32
N TYR A 169 -10.55 -23.58 -0.50
CA TYR A 169 -11.43 -23.08 -1.55
C TYR A 169 -10.92 -23.45 -2.95
N PHE A 170 -9.63 -23.25 -3.20
CA PHE A 170 -9.00 -23.64 -4.46
C PHE A 170 -9.06 -25.15 -4.68
N LEU A 171 -8.75 -25.95 -3.67
CA LEU A 171 -8.74 -27.40 -3.78
C LEU A 171 -10.14 -27.96 -4.05
N ILE A 172 -11.18 -27.42 -3.40
CA ILE A 172 -12.58 -27.80 -3.62
C ILE A 172 -13.04 -27.37 -5.02
N SER A 173 -12.71 -26.17 -5.48
CA SER A 173 -13.06 -25.70 -6.84
C SER A 173 -12.43 -26.54 -7.95
N LYS A 174 -11.29 -27.19 -7.66
CA LYS A 174 -10.61 -28.12 -8.59
C LYS A 174 -10.99 -29.59 -8.36
N ASN A 175 -12.02 -29.88 -7.56
CA ASN A 175 -12.48 -31.24 -7.21
C ASN A 175 -11.42 -32.12 -6.52
N LYS A 176 -10.42 -31.54 -5.85
CA LYS A 176 -9.36 -32.24 -5.13
C LYS A 176 -9.73 -32.45 -3.64
N MET A 177 -10.81 -33.19 -3.38
CA MET A 177 -11.43 -33.30 -2.05
C MET A 177 -10.49 -33.84 -0.97
N ASN A 178 -9.72 -34.90 -1.26
CA ASN A 178 -8.78 -35.47 -0.29
C ASN A 178 -7.70 -34.48 0.16
N GLN A 179 -7.23 -33.65 -0.78
CA GLN A 179 -6.25 -32.61 -0.47
C GLN A 179 -6.87 -31.45 0.31
N ALA A 180 -8.14 -31.10 0.00
CA ALA A 180 -8.89 -30.08 0.71
C ALA A 180 -9.13 -30.48 2.18
N GLU A 181 -9.55 -31.74 2.41
CA GLU A 181 -9.71 -32.29 3.75
C GLU A 181 -8.39 -32.25 4.54
N THR A 182 -7.29 -32.70 3.93
CA THR A 182 -5.95 -32.67 4.56
C THR A 182 -5.54 -31.23 4.91
N SER A 183 -5.78 -30.27 4.01
CA SER A 183 -5.49 -28.86 4.24
C SER A 183 -6.31 -28.29 5.40
N LEU A 184 -7.62 -28.56 5.42
CA LEU A 184 -8.51 -28.12 6.49
C LEU A 184 -8.19 -28.77 7.82
N LEU A 185 -7.90 -30.08 7.87
CA LEU A 185 -7.46 -30.75 9.10
C LEU A 185 -6.22 -30.07 9.70
N LYS A 186 -5.24 -29.71 8.86
CA LYS A 186 -4.06 -28.98 9.29
C LYS A 186 -4.40 -27.60 9.85
N LEU A 187 -5.37 -26.90 9.27
CA LEU A 187 -5.80 -25.55 9.67
C LEU A 187 -6.75 -25.56 10.89
N ARG A 188 -7.51 -26.65 11.12
CA ARG A 188 -8.57 -26.76 12.13
C ARG A 188 -8.19 -27.75 13.25
N SER A 189 -6.91 -27.86 13.57
CA SER A 189 -6.41 -28.69 14.67
C SER A 189 -6.95 -30.13 14.67
N ASN A 190 -7.09 -30.75 13.47
CA ASN A 190 -7.59 -32.11 13.24
C ASN A 190 -9.05 -32.37 13.69
N ASN A 191 -9.90 -31.34 13.79
CA ASN A 191 -11.32 -31.53 14.13
C ASN A 191 -12.15 -31.91 12.90
N LYS A 192 -12.38 -33.22 12.70
CA LYS A 192 -13.08 -33.74 11.51
C LYS A 192 -14.48 -33.18 11.32
N LYS A 193 -15.25 -33.02 12.41
CA LYS A 193 -16.63 -32.53 12.33
C LYS A 193 -16.69 -31.09 11.79
N VAL A 194 -15.82 -30.21 12.28
CA VAL A 194 -15.70 -28.82 11.79
C VAL A 194 -15.29 -28.81 10.31
N VAL A 195 -14.34 -29.68 9.93
CA VAL A 195 -13.87 -29.78 8.55
C VAL A 195 -14.98 -30.23 7.57
N GLU A 196 -15.80 -31.21 7.96
CA GLU A 196 -16.92 -31.68 7.12
C GLU A 196 -17.99 -30.58 6.94
N ASP A 197 -18.31 -29.86 8.01
CA ASP A 197 -19.27 -28.74 7.96
C ASP A 197 -18.74 -27.61 7.09
N GLU A 198 -17.45 -27.26 7.21
CA GLU A 198 -16.81 -26.23 6.42
C GLU A 198 -16.71 -26.60 4.93
N ILE A 199 -16.38 -27.85 4.59
CA ILE A 199 -16.42 -28.34 3.20
C ILE A 199 -17.82 -28.19 2.58
N ARG A 200 -18.88 -28.50 3.35
CA ARG A 200 -20.26 -28.32 2.88
C ARG A 200 -20.58 -26.84 2.65
N GLY A 201 -20.15 -25.97 3.56
CA GLY A 201 -20.30 -24.52 3.45
C GLY A 201 -19.64 -23.98 2.18
N ILE A 202 -18.34 -24.29 1.97
CA ILE A 202 -17.57 -23.85 0.80
C ILE A 202 -18.21 -24.33 -0.52
N LYS A 203 -18.65 -25.59 -0.58
CA LYS A 203 -19.36 -26.12 -1.77
C LYS A 203 -20.64 -25.34 -2.08
N SER A 204 -21.43 -25.02 -1.04
CA SER A 204 -22.67 -24.27 -1.21
C SER A 204 -22.40 -22.83 -1.68
N GLU A 205 -21.33 -22.22 -1.20
CA GLU A 205 -20.88 -20.88 -1.60
C GLU A 205 -20.40 -20.84 -3.06
N LEU A 206 -19.57 -21.81 -3.45
CA LEU A 206 -19.09 -21.93 -4.83
C LEU A 206 -20.24 -22.16 -5.82
N ALA A 207 -21.24 -22.97 -5.45
CA ALA A 207 -22.43 -23.21 -6.29
C ALA A 207 -23.32 -21.96 -6.44
N LYS A 208 -23.41 -21.09 -5.41
CA LYS A 208 -24.15 -19.82 -5.48
C LYS A 208 -23.47 -18.77 -6.35
N ASN A 209 -22.13 -18.79 -6.43
CA ASN A 209 -21.36 -17.82 -7.19
C ASN A 209 -21.30 -18.08 -8.71
N GLU A 210 -22.06 -19.07 -9.22
CA GLU A 210 -22.17 -19.36 -10.68
C GLU A 210 -22.97 -18.31 -11.47
N SER A 211 -23.64 -17.33 -10.83
CA SER A 211 -24.22 -16.19 -11.54
C SER A 211 -23.12 -15.25 -12.05
N GLN A 212 -22.71 -15.46 -13.29
CA GLN A 212 -21.65 -14.69 -13.96
C GLN A 212 -22.14 -13.29 -14.32
N GLU A 213 -21.96 -12.34 -13.39
CA GLU A 213 -21.91 -10.92 -13.75
C GLU A 213 -20.66 -10.69 -14.60
N THR A 214 -20.78 -9.86 -15.64
CA THR A 214 -19.66 -9.53 -16.53
C THR A 214 -18.99 -8.22 -16.11
N PHE A 215 -17.73 -8.03 -16.52
CA PHE A 215 -17.03 -6.75 -16.35
C PHE A 215 -17.86 -5.54 -16.84
N LEU A 216 -18.63 -5.70 -17.90
CA LEU A 216 -19.50 -4.66 -18.44
C LEU A 216 -20.67 -4.29 -17.54
N SER A 217 -21.08 -5.15 -16.62
CA SER A 217 -22.15 -4.86 -15.65
C SER A 217 -21.80 -3.70 -14.72
N LEU A 218 -20.49 -3.47 -14.45
CA LEU A 218 -20.01 -2.30 -13.70
C LEU A 218 -20.42 -0.96 -14.32
N PHE A 219 -20.51 -0.90 -15.65
CA PHE A 219 -20.79 0.34 -16.39
C PHE A 219 -22.27 0.45 -16.78
N LYS A 220 -22.99 -0.66 -16.88
CA LYS A 220 -24.39 -0.69 -17.29
C LYS A 220 -25.34 -0.39 -16.14
N THR A 221 -25.02 -0.86 -14.93
CA THR A 221 -25.87 -0.68 -13.75
C THR A 221 -25.52 0.63 -13.05
N ARG A 222 -26.46 1.57 -12.99
CA ARG A 222 -26.28 2.92 -12.41
C ARG A 222 -25.71 2.90 -11.00
N ILE A 223 -26.14 1.95 -10.18
CA ILE A 223 -25.68 1.78 -8.79
C ILE A 223 -24.21 1.37 -8.76
N TYR A 224 -23.81 0.39 -9.58
CA TYR A 224 -22.43 -0.06 -9.65
C TYR A 224 -21.51 1.04 -10.20
N LEU A 225 -22.00 1.84 -11.15
CA LEU A 225 -21.26 2.98 -11.67
C LEU A 225 -21.05 4.06 -10.60
N LYS A 226 -22.08 4.39 -9.79
CA LYS A 226 -21.93 5.30 -8.65
C LYS A 226 -20.92 4.77 -7.64
N GLY A 227 -21.03 3.48 -7.26
CA GLY A 227 -20.07 2.82 -6.37
C GLY A 227 -18.64 2.85 -6.90
N LEU A 228 -18.46 2.62 -8.22
CA LEU A 228 -17.16 2.67 -8.88
C LEU A 228 -16.58 4.10 -8.85
N LEU A 229 -17.37 5.11 -9.16
CA LEU A 229 -16.92 6.51 -9.12
C LEU A 229 -16.50 6.92 -7.71
N ILE A 230 -17.27 6.56 -6.68
CA ILE A 230 -16.91 6.81 -5.28
C ILE A 230 -15.57 6.14 -4.95
N SER A 231 -15.41 4.86 -5.28
CA SER A 231 -14.20 4.09 -5.03
C SER A 231 -12.98 4.67 -5.74
N LEU A 232 -13.13 5.06 -7.02
CA LEU A 232 -12.05 5.65 -7.81
C LEU A 232 -11.64 7.01 -7.26
N VAL A 233 -12.58 7.89 -6.92
CA VAL A 233 -12.25 9.22 -6.37
C VAL A 233 -11.53 9.07 -5.04
N LEU A 234 -11.99 8.19 -4.15
CA LEU A 234 -11.33 7.96 -2.86
C LEU A 234 -9.91 7.41 -3.01
N ILE A 235 -9.69 6.46 -3.92
CA ILE A 235 -8.36 5.88 -4.11
C ILE A 235 -7.40 6.85 -4.82
N ILE A 236 -7.90 7.65 -5.77
CA ILE A 236 -7.15 8.72 -6.41
C ILE A 236 -6.77 9.79 -5.38
N ALA A 237 -7.72 10.21 -4.54
CA ALA A 237 -7.46 11.15 -3.44
C ALA A 237 -6.42 10.63 -2.45
N GLN A 238 -6.45 9.32 -2.14
CA GLN A 238 -5.44 8.67 -1.31
C GLN A 238 -4.03 8.85 -1.90
N GLN A 239 -3.86 8.69 -3.20
CA GLN A 239 -2.56 8.84 -3.85
C GLN A 239 -2.17 10.31 -4.01
N LEU A 240 -3.12 11.17 -4.38
CA LEU A 240 -2.93 12.62 -4.50
C LEU A 240 -2.71 13.32 -3.14
N SER A 241 -2.93 12.62 -2.01
CA SER A 241 -2.51 13.11 -0.69
C SER A 241 -0.99 13.24 -0.53
N GLY A 242 -0.19 12.81 -1.51
CA GLY A 242 1.27 12.88 -1.42
C GLY A 242 1.90 11.80 -0.54
N VAL A 243 1.16 10.77 -0.11
CA VAL A 243 1.67 9.70 0.75
C VAL A 243 2.91 9.02 0.17
N ASN A 244 2.93 8.79 -1.16
CA ASN A 244 4.08 8.16 -1.80
C ASN A 244 5.27 9.12 -1.89
N ALA A 245 5.04 10.41 -2.13
CA ALA A 245 6.08 11.43 -2.08
C ALA A 245 6.71 11.47 -0.68
N LEU A 246 5.90 11.56 0.37
CA LEU A 246 6.40 11.54 1.75
C LEU A 246 7.17 10.24 2.04
N THR A 247 6.64 9.08 1.65
CA THR A 247 7.24 7.78 1.97
C THR A 247 8.53 7.50 1.21
N PHE A 248 8.62 7.88 -0.07
CA PHE A 248 9.75 7.56 -0.93
C PHE A 248 10.92 8.54 -0.75
N TYR A 249 10.61 9.79 -0.42
CA TYR A 249 11.57 10.89 -0.30
C TYR A 249 11.72 11.41 1.13
N THR A 250 11.33 10.61 2.15
CA THR A 250 11.30 11.06 3.55
C THR A 250 12.61 11.69 4.02
N GLN A 251 13.75 11.05 3.79
CA GLN A 251 15.05 11.58 4.22
C GLN A 251 15.43 12.88 3.49
N GLU A 252 15.15 12.93 2.20
CA GLU A 252 15.40 14.14 1.39
C GLU A 252 14.55 15.32 1.87
N ILE A 253 13.26 15.07 2.16
CA ILE A 253 12.34 16.09 2.69
C ILE A 253 12.88 16.66 4.01
N PHE A 254 13.34 15.80 4.93
CA PHE A 254 13.90 16.26 6.21
C PHE A 254 15.29 16.86 6.09
N ALA A 255 16.10 16.43 5.12
CA ALA A 255 17.37 17.06 4.80
C ALA A 255 17.14 18.50 4.29
N ALA A 256 16.17 18.69 3.39
CA ALA A 256 15.81 20.01 2.87
C ALA A 256 15.18 20.91 3.95
N ALA A 257 14.46 20.35 4.90
CA ALA A 257 13.85 21.10 6.01
C ALA A 257 14.91 21.65 6.99
N GLY A 258 16.07 21.02 7.10
CA GLY A 258 17.11 21.44 8.08
C GLY A 258 16.63 21.41 9.54
N ALA A 259 15.65 20.58 9.84
CA ALA A 259 14.83 20.69 11.04
C ALA A 259 15.53 20.22 12.33
N ASN A 260 15.47 21.04 13.37
CA ASN A 260 15.67 20.70 14.80
C ASN A 260 17.03 20.14 15.22
N GLY A 261 18.09 20.23 14.43
CA GLY A 261 19.36 19.56 14.75
C GLY A 261 19.25 18.01 14.75
N LEU A 262 18.10 17.45 14.39
CA LEU A 262 17.94 16.02 14.18
C LEU A 262 18.47 15.64 12.80
N LYS A 263 19.18 14.53 12.74
CA LYS A 263 19.60 13.97 11.45
C LYS A 263 18.38 13.52 10.65
N PRO A 264 18.34 13.71 9.32
CA PRO A 264 17.24 13.30 8.45
C PRO A 264 16.84 11.82 8.60
N GLU A 265 17.85 10.96 8.86
CA GLU A 265 17.66 9.53 9.10
C GLU A 265 16.81 9.29 10.35
N VAL A 266 17.09 10.02 11.45
CA VAL A 266 16.36 9.90 12.72
C VAL A 266 14.91 10.35 12.53
N SER A 267 14.69 11.46 11.85
CA SER A 267 13.34 11.95 11.53
C SER A 267 12.54 10.91 10.71
N SER A 268 13.18 10.27 9.74
CA SER A 268 12.57 9.23 8.92
C SER A 268 12.21 7.99 9.75
N ILE A 269 13.07 7.58 10.68
CA ILE A 269 12.81 6.47 11.61
C ILE A 269 11.62 6.81 12.53
N ILE A 270 11.54 8.04 13.06
CA ILE A 270 10.42 8.48 13.88
C ILE A 270 9.11 8.37 13.12
N ILE A 271 9.04 8.83 11.86
CA ILE A 271 7.85 8.71 11.04
C ILE A 271 7.50 7.24 10.78
N GLY A 272 8.48 6.40 10.46
CA GLY A 272 8.27 4.96 10.31
C GLY A 272 7.71 4.30 11.58
N LEU A 273 8.20 4.67 12.76
CA LEU A 273 7.69 4.20 14.05
C LEU A 273 6.27 4.68 14.33
N VAL A 274 5.95 5.92 13.98
CA VAL A 274 4.58 6.47 14.10
C VAL A 274 3.61 5.72 13.18
N ILE A 275 4.00 5.47 11.92
CA ILE A 275 3.21 4.68 10.97
C ILE A 275 2.98 3.26 11.52
N PHE A 276 4.02 2.61 11.99
CA PHE A 276 3.94 1.26 12.55
C PHE A 276 3.09 1.24 13.83
N GLY A 277 3.31 2.16 14.76
CA GLY A 277 2.54 2.27 16.00
C GLY A 277 1.04 2.55 15.74
N SER A 278 0.72 3.45 14.81
CA SER A 278 -0.67 3.78 14.46
C SER A 278 -1.41 2.59 13.81
N SER A 279 -0.71 1.67 13.16
CA SER A 279 -1.33 0.49 12.54
C SER A 279 -2.02 -0.45 13.55
N PHE A 280 -1.58 -0.46 14.80
CA PHE A 280 -2.22 -1.23 15.86
C PHE A 280 -3.54 -0.59 16.35
N ALA A 281 -3.63 0.73 16.31
CA ALA A 281 -4.81 1.46 16.77
C ALA A 281 -5.94 1.48 15.70
N THR A 282 -5.56 1.44 14.44
CA THR A 282 -6.47 1.61 13.28
C THR A 282 -7.71 0.71 13.33
N PRO A 283 -7.62 -0.62 13.57
CA PRO A 283 -8.79 -1.47 13.57
C PRO A 283 -9.82 -1.09 14.63
N PHE A 284 -9.36 -0.77 15.84
CA PHE A 284 -10.24 -0.38 16.95
C PHE A 284 -11.00 0.93 16.66
N VAL A 285 -10.33 1.84 15.96
CA VAL A 285 -10.91 3.15 15.61
C VAL A 285 -11.90 3.01 14.46
N VAL A 286 -11.57 2.22 13.41
CA VAL A 286 -12.42 1.99 12.23
C VAL A 286 -13.75 1.34 12.60
N ASP A 287 -13.73 0.37 13.51
CA ASP A 287 -14.95 -0.35 13.92
C ASP A 287 -15.85 0.50 14.83
N ARG A 288 -15.29 1.49 15.55
CA ARG A 288 -16.05 2.32 16.48
C ARG A 288 -16.66 3.57 15.86
N LEU A 289 -15.95 4.28 14.99
CA LEU A 289 -16.33 5.62 14.54
C LEU A 289 -17.08 5.66 13.19
N GLY A 290 -17.01 4.61 12.39
CA GLY A 290 -17.61 4.57 11.04
C GLY A 290 -16.67 5.09 9.94
N ARG A 291 -16.98 4.71 8.69
CA ARG A 291 -16.07 4.92 7.56
C ARG A 291 -16.04 6.38 7.12
N ARG A 292 -17.23 6.99 6.98
CA ARG A 292 -17.38 8.39 6.53
C ARG A 292 -16.77 9.38 7.51
N PHE A 293 -17.03 9.20 8.81
CA PHE A 293 -16.50 10.09 9.84
C PHE A 293 -14.97 10.08 9.88
N LEU A 294 -14.39 8.88 9.79
CA LEU A 294 -12.92 8.72 9.78
C LEU A 294 -12.27 9.30 8.53
N LEU A 295 -12.89 9.14 7.35
CA LEU A 295 -12.42 9.78 6.12
C LEU A 295 -12.40 11.30 6.25
N LEU A 296 -13.46 11.89 6.75
CA LEU A 296 -13.55 13.35 6.94
C LEU A 296 -12.50 13.86 7.93
N GLY A 297 -12.35 13.20 9.08
CA GLY A 297 -11.34 13.55 10.07
C GLY A 297 -9.90 13.39 9.53
N SER A 298 -9.64 12.32 8.82
CA SER A 298 -8.35 12.05 8.19
C SER A 298 -8.01 13.10 7.12
N LEU A 299 -8.91 13.36 6.18
CA LEU A 299 -8.71 14.36 5.12
C LEU A 299 -8.48 15.76 5.68
N LEU A 300 -9.21 16.15 6.74
CA LEU A 300 -8.98 17.41 7.45
C LEU A 300 -7.60 17.45 8.08
N GLY A 301 -7.20 16.40 8.81
CA GLY A 301 -5.88 16.32 9.45
C GLY A 301 -4.73 16.35 8.44
N ILE A 302 -4.85 15.64 7.31
CA ILE A 302 -3.88 15.66 6.21
C ILE A 302 -3.81 17.06 5.59
N THR A 303 -4.94 17.71 5.36
CA THR A 303 -4.98 19.09 4.85
C THR A 303 -4.23 20.05 5.77
N LEU A 304 -4.48 19.99 7.08
CA LEU A 304 -3.77 20.82 8.07
C LEU A 304 -2.27 20.51 8.09
N ALA A 305 -1.88 19.25 7.99
CA ALA A 305 -0.47 18.85 7.88
C ALA A 305 0.19 19.47 6.65
N HIS A 306 -0.45 19.42 5.49
CA HIS A 306 0.08 20.02 4.27
C HIS A 306 0.11 21.55 4.30
N LEU A 307 -0.86 22.20 4.93
CA LEU A 307 -0.82 23.64 5.13
C LEU A 307 0.40 24.04 5.98
N ALA A 308 0.68 23.29 7.04
CA ALA A 308 1.83 23.54 7.90
C ALA A 308 3.17 23.22 7.20
N PHE A 309 3.27 22.12 6.46
CA PHE A 309 4.43 21.82 5.62
C PHE A 309 4.67 22.92 4.58
N GLY A 310 3.64 23.30 3.85
CA GLY A 310 3.72 24.31 2.82
C GLY A 310 4.16 25.66 3.39
N ALA A 311 3.59 26.06 4.53
CA ALA A 311 3.98 27.30 5.21
C ALA A 311 5.46 27.28 5.61
N TYR A 312 5.95 26.18 6.20
CA TYR A 312 7.35 26.08 6.60
C TYR A 312 8.30 26.22 5.40
N PHE A 313 8.10 25.41 4.35
CA PHE A 313 8.99 25.44 3.18
C PHE A 313 8.87 26.74 2.39
N TYR A 314 7.69 27.35 2.33
CA TYR A 314 7.52 28.67 1.72
C TYR A 314 8.29 29.75 2.49
N LEU A 315 8.18 29.77 3.81
CA LEU A 315 8.94 30.70 4.65
C LEU A 315 10.45 30.49 4.51
N GLN A 316 10.91 29.23 4.43
CA GLN A 316 12.31 28.88 4.28
C GLN A 316 12.91 29.34 2.95
N THR A 317 12.14 29.24 1.85
CA THR A 317 12.67 29.48 0.49
C THR A 317 12.36 30.88 -0.02
N SER A 318 11.23 31.45 0.35
CA SER A 318 10.70 32.68 -0.25
C SER A 318 10.82 33.91 0.67
N THR A 319 11.28 33.72 1.91
CA THR A 319 11.46 34.85 2.87
C THR A 319 12.82 34.82 3.52
N ASN A 320 13.29 35.99 3.97
CA ASN A 320 14.52 36.13 4.75
C ASN A 320 14.25 36.06 6.26
N LEU A 321 13.14 35.45 6.68
CA LEU A 321 12.80 35.35 8.10
C LEU A 321 13.61 34.25 8.78
N ASP A 322 13.99 34.49 10.02
CA ASP A 322 14.57 33.47 10.86
C ASP A 322 13.48 32.48 11.29
N ILE A 323 13.51 31.26 10.73
CA ILE A 323 12.57 30.18 11.01
C ILE A 323 13.09 29.20 12.06
N SER A 324 14.19 29.47 12.72
CA SER A 324 14.80 28.58 13.73
C SER A 324 13.80 28.22 14.86
N GLY A 325 12.94 29.16 15.24
CA GLY A 325 11.90 28.96 16.26
C GLY A 325 10.78 27.99 15.87
N ILE A 326 10.60 27.70 14.56
CA ILE A 326 9.58 26.77 14.04
C ILE A 326 10.19 25.53 13.36
N SER A 327 11.47 25.25 13.58
CA SER A 327 12.17 24.11 12.98
C SER A 327 11.59 22.73 13.35
N TRP A 328 10.76 22.65 14.39
CA TRP A 328 10.00 21.46 14.78
C TRP A 328 8.78 21.18 13.87
N LEU A 329 8.30 22.18 13.13
CA LEU A 329 7.05 22.14 12.37
C LEU A 329 7.02 21.05 11.28
N PRO A 330 8.09 20.79 10.49
CA PRO A 330 8.10 19.73 9.50
C PRO A 330 7.89 18.34 10.10
N LEU A 331 8.56 18.04 11.21
CA LEU A 331 8.43 16.74 11.85
C LEU A 331 7.02 16.54 12.43
N THR A 332 6.48 17.54 13.13
CA THR A 332 5.11 17.44 13.67
C THR A 332 4.05 17.36 12.58
N SER A 333 4.23 18.07 11.47
CA SER A 333 3.36 17.97 10.30
C SER A 333 3.39 16.57 9.68
N ALA A 334 4.58 15.97 9.55
CA ALA A 334 4.73 14.61 9.07
C ALA A 334 4.10 13.59 10.03
N VAL A 335 4.24 13.77 11.35
CA VAL A 335 3.58 12.92 12.36
C VAL A 335 2.06 13.06 12.26
N LEU A 336 1.53 14.28 12.17
CA LEU A 336 0.09 14.52 12.00
C LEU A 336 -0.41 13.86 10.71
N PHE A 337 0.29 14.03 9.59
CA PHE A 337 -0.01 13.35 8.34
C PHE A 337 -0.05 11.83 8.52
N ALA A 338 1.01 11.23 9.08
CA ALA A 338 1.14 9.80 9.23
C ALA A 338 0.01 9.19 10.08
N VAL A 339 -0.31 9.79 11.22
CA VAL A 339 -1.37 9.33 12.11
C VAL A 339 -2.73 9.45 11.44
N THR A 340 -3.05 10.62 10.87
CA THR A 340 -4.37 10.85 10.25
C THR A 340 -4.53 10.02 8.98
N PHE A 341 -3.49 9.84 8.17
CA PHE A 341 -3.52 8.97 7.00
C PHE A 341 -3.80 7.51 7.38
N ASN A 342 -3.05 6.96 8.33
CA ASN A 342 -3.20 5.55 8.71
C ASN A 342 -4.54 5.24 9.42
N THR A 343 -5.14 6.21 10.10
CA THR A 343 -6.43 6.01 10.77
C THR A 343 -7.63 6.17 9.85
N GLY A 344 -7.47 6.79 8.67
CA GLY A 344 -8.59 7.05 7.76
C GLY A 344 -8.28 6.81 6.30
N LEU A 345 -7.67 7.77 5.62
CA LEU A 345 -7.49 7.75 4.17
C LEU A 345 -6.64 6.57 3.66
N GLY A 346 -5.78 5.98 4.51
CA GLY A 346 -5.01 4.78 4.16
C GLY A 346 -5.89 3.54 3.96
N PRO A 347 -6.55 3.02 5.00
CA PRO A 347 -7.30 1.77 4.92
C PRO A 347 -8.72 1.92 4.38
N ILE A 348 -9.42 3.03 4.68
CA ILE A 348 -10.87 3.13 4.46
C ILE A 348 -11.28 3.13 2.98
N PRO A 349 -10.58 3.76 2.01
CA PRO A 349 -10.93 3.66 0.60
C PRO A 349 -11.05 2.22 0.09
N TRP A 350 -10.16 1.33 0.54
CA TRP A 350 -10.19 -0.08 0.20
C TRP A 350 -11.39 -0.80 0.84
N THR A 351 -11.68 -0.48 2.11
CA THR A 351 -12.82 -1.05 2.84
C THR A 351 -14.14 -0.63 2.20
N VAL A 352 -14.33 0.67 1.95
CA VAL A 352 -15.52 1.21 1.30
C VAL A 352 -15.70 0.61 -0.09
N SER A 353 -14.62 0.55 -0.89
CA SER A 353 -14.67 -0.11 -2.19
C SER A 353 -15.12 -1.57 -2.10
N ALA A 354 -14.70 -2.30 -1.06
CA ALA A 354 -15.12 -3.68 -0.86
C ALA A 354 -16.58 -3.82 -0.39
N GLU A 355 -17.13 -2.82 0.32
CA GLU A 355 -18.49 -2.80 0.85
C GLU A 355 -19.54 -2.33 -0.17
N LEU A 356 -19.13 -1.56 -1.20
CA LEU A 356 -20.05 -1.02 -2.21
C LEU A 356 -20.48 -2.02 -3.30
N PHE A 357 -19.79 -3.16 -3.45
CA PHE A 357 -20.04 -4.11 -4.54
C PHE A 357 -20.45 -5.50 -4.04
N PRO A 358 -21.39 -6.17 -4.76
CA PRO A 358 -21.70 -7.58 -4.52
C PRO A 358 -20.52 -8.47 -4.89
N THR A 359 -20.49 -9.67 -4.34
CA THR A 359 -19.41 -10.65 -4.53
C THR A 359 -19.14 -10.96 -6.00
N SER A 360 -20.18 -10.95 -6.85
CA SER A 360 -20.10 -11.24 -8.29
C SER A 360 -19.33 -10.17 -9.10
N VAL A 361 -19.41 -8.89 -8.71
CA VAL A 361 -18.82 -7.74 -9.45
C VAL A 361 -17.56 -7.21 -8.77
N LYS A 362 -17.39 -7.51 -7.48
CA LYS A 362 -16.30 -7.03 -6.62
C LYS A 362 -14.89 -7.25 -7.20
N PRO A 363 -14.54 -8.40 -7.81
CA PRO A 363 -13.21 -8.59 -8.39
C PRO A 363 -12.89 -7.61 -9.51
N TYR A 364 -13.89 -7.30 -10.35
CA TYR A 364 -13.71 -6.35 -11.46
C TYR A 364 -13.54 -4.91 -10.96
N ALA A 365 -14.36 -4.51 -9.96
CA ALA A 365 -14.24 -3.21 -9.34
C ALA A 365 -12.88 -3.05 -8.63
N ALA A 366 -12.46 -4.04 -7.86
CA ALA A 366 -11.16 -4.04 -7.16
C ALA A 366 -9.98 -3.94 -8.13
N SER A 367 -10.05 -4.59 -9.31
CA SER A 367 -9.02 -4.50 -10.34
C SER A 367 -8.90 -3.08 -10.90
N LEU A 368 -10.02 -2.42 -11.22
CA LEU A 368 -10.02 -1.03 -11.70
C LEU A 368 -9.51 -0.04 -10.64
N VAL A 369 -9.96 -0.21 -9.39
CA VAL A 369 -9.53 0.62 -8.26
C VAL A 369 -8.03 0.44 -8.01
N SER A 370 -7.52 -0.79 -8.05
CA SER A 370 -6.09 -1.07 -7.90
C SER A 370 -5.27 -0.49 -9.04
N PHE A 371 -5.75 -0.61 -10.28
CA PHE A 371 -5.09 0.00 -11.45
C PHE A 371 -5.02 1.52 -11.31
N ALA A 372 -6.11 2.18 -10.92
CA ALA A 372 -6.15 3.62 -10.68
C ALA A 372 -5.20 4.04 -9.53
N CYS A 373 -5.12 3.24 -8.47
CA CYS A 373 -4.20 3.43 -7.35
C CYS A 373 -2.75 3.51 -7.83
N TRP A 374 -2.27 2.48 -8.51
CA TRP A 374 -0.89 2.41 -8.95
C TRP A 374 -0.56 3.40 -10.06
N THR A 375 -1.52 3.67 -10.95
CA THR A 375 -1.38 4.71 -11.99
C THR A 375 -1.19 6.09 -11.36
N THR A 376 -2.07 6.48 -10.44
CA THR A 376 -1.94 7.77 -9.75
C THR A 376 -0.68 7.84 -8.91
N SER A 377 -0.33 6.75 -8.21
CA SER A 377 0.92 6.63 -7.47
C SER A 377 2.15 6.85 -8.35
N PHE A 378 2.16 6.29 -9.58
CA PHE A 378 3.23 6.51 -10.54
C PHE A 378 3.37 7.99 -10.88
N PHE A 379 2.29 8.67 -11.26
CA PHE A 379 2.34 10.08 -11.63
C PHE A 379 2.79 10.96 -10.46
N VAL A 380 2.25 10.76 -9.26
CA VAL A 380 2.66 11.53 -8.07
C VAL A 380 4.15 11.33 -7.79
N THR A 381 4.65 10.09 -7.85
CA THR A 381 6.05 9.79 -7.52
C THR A 381 7.00 10.28 -8.61
N LYS A 382 6.65 10.11 -9.89
CA LYS A 382 7.50 10.51 -11.03
C LYS A 382 7.64 12.02 -11.11
N PHE A 383 6.55 12.75 -10.92
CA PHE A 383 6.52 14.21 -11.10
C PHE A 383 6.72 15.02 -9.80
N PHE A 384 6.92 14.36 -8.65
CA PHE A 384 7.11 15.06 -7.38
C PHE A 384 8.29 16.05 -7.40
N ILE A 385 9.43 15.61 -7.94
CA ILE A 385 10.63 16.45 -8.04
C ILE A 385 10.39 17.62 -9.01
N ASP A 386 9.75 17.35 -10.15
CA ASP A 386 9.44 18.39 -11.15
C ASP A 386 8.46 19.42 -10.57
N LEU A 387 7.45 18.97 -9.81
CA LEU A 387 6.51 19.86 -9.12
C LEU A 387 7.24 20.73 -8.07
N LYS A 388 8.12 20.12 -7.27
CA LYS A 388 8.92 20.84 -6.28
C LYS A 388 9.83 21.88 -6.91
N ASN A 389 10.46 21.56 -8.04
CA ASN A 389 11.36 22.46 -8.74
C ASN A 389 10.62 23.56 -9.53
N GLY A 390 9.46 23.25 -10.09
CA GLY A 390 8.68 24.17 -10.93
C GLY A 390 7.75 25.09 -10.16
N LEU A 391 7.05 24.57 -9.13
CA LEU A 391 6.13 25.36 -8.32
C LEU A 391 6.79 25.94 -7.07
N GLY A 392 7.78 25.24 -6.51
CA GLY A 392 8.31 25.47 -5.19
C GLY A 392 7.94 24.37 -4.20
N SER A 393 8.78 24.19 -3.17
CA SER A 393 8.55 23.15 -2.16
C SER A 393 7.27 23.42 -1.34
N GLY A 394 7.02 24.66 -0.93
CA GLY A 394 5.85 25.05 -0.16
C GLY A 394 4.55 24.86 -0.93
N GLU A 395 4.54 25.36 -2.16
CA GLU A 395 3.40 25.32 -3.07
C GLU A 395 3.01 23.89 -3.45
N THR A 396 3.98 22.99 -3.59
CA THR A 396 3.75 21.57 -3.85
C THR A 396 2.96 20.91 -2.71
N TYR A 397 3.30 21.20 -1.44
CA TYR A 397 2.51 20.68 -0.32
C TYR A 397 1.12 21.32 -0.25
N TRP A 398 0.98 22.60 -0.55
CA TRP A 398 -0.34 23.25 -0.63
C TRP A 398 -1.20 22.66 -1.74
N LEU A 399 -0.61 22.27 -2.88
CA LEU A 399 -1.31 21.56 -3.95
C LEU A 399 -1.88 20.22 -3.44
N PHE A 400 -1.08 19.40 -2.73
CA PHE A 400 -1.57 18.16 -2.12
C PHE A 400 -2.66 18.42 -1.06
N GLY A 401 -2.51 19.47 -0.25
CA GLY A 401 -3.55 19.93 0.67
C GLY A 401 -4.84 20.32 -0.04
N GLY A 402 -4.75 20.97 -1.19
CA GLY A 402 -5.88 21.30 -2.05
C GLY A 402 -6.64 20.07 -2.56
N PHE A 403 -5.93 19.03 -3.01
CA PHE A 403 -6.54 17.76 -3.40
C PHE A 403 -7.25 17.08 -2.21
N CYS A 404 -6.64 17.09 -1.03
CA CYS A 404 -7.25 16.53 0.18
C CYS A 404 -8.50 17.33 0.61
N SER A 405 -8.47 18.66 0.48
CA SER A 405 -9.65 19.51 0.74
C SER A 405 -10.78 19.21 -0.25
N ALA A 406 -10.48 19.08 -1.53
CA ALA A 406 -11.48 18.71 -2.54
C ALA A 406 -12.08 17.31 -2.26
N ALA A 407 -11.24 16.35 -1.86
CA ALA A 407 -11.68 15.02 -1.46
C ALA A 407 -12.53 15.06 -0.17
N TRP A 408 -12.25 16.00 0.76
CA TRP A 408 -13.07 16.20 1.95
C TRP A 408 -14.50 16.61 1.57
N PHE A 409 -14.66 17.61 0.68
CA PHE A 409 -15.98 18.03 0.19
C PHE A 409 -16.66 16.88 -0.57
N PHE A 410 -15.94 16.17 -1.43
CA PHE A 410 -16.50 15.00 -2.12
C PHE A 410 -17.01 13.94 -1.11
N THR A 411 -16.20 13.62 -0.11
CA THR A 411 -16.58 12.65 0.94
C THR A 411 -17.82 13.13 1.70
N PHE A 412 -17.88 14.41 2.01
CA PHE A 412 -19.01 14.99 2.75
C PHE A 412 -20.33 14.88 1.96
N PHE A 413 -20.32 15.08 0.65
CA PHE A 413 -21.56 15.09 -0.13
C PHE A 413 -21.94 13.73 -0.73
N PHE A 414 -20.96 12.91 -1.11
CA PHE A 414 -21.21 11.73 -1.96
C PHE A 414 -20.90 10.39 -1.29
N VAL A 415 -20.05 10.34 -0.28
CA VAL A 415 -19.69 9.06 0.33
C VAL A 415 -20.71 8.67 1.40
N PRO A 416 -21.42 7.53 1.23
CA PRO A 416 -22.37 7.08 2.24
C PRO A 416 -21.64 6.50 3.46
N GLU A 417 -22.31 6.49 4.63
CA GLU A 417 -21.84 5.68 5.75
C GLU A 417 -22.22 4.23 5.54
N THR A 418 -21.22 3.35 5.53
CA THR A 418 -21.37 1.91 5.25
C THR A 418 -21.33 1.05 6.51
N LYS A 419 -20.89 1.63 7.66
CA LYS A 419 -20.76 0.88 8.90
C LYS A 419 -22.07 0.23 9.34
N GLY A 420 -22.02 -1.09 9.55
CA GLY A 420 -23.14 -1.87 10.08
C GLY A 420 -24.34 -2.02 9.13
N LYS A 421 -24.19 -1.61 7.88
CA LYS A 421 -25.24 -1.73 6.86
C LYS A 421 -25.07 -2.97 6.02
N SER A 422 -26.18 -3.60 5.68
CA SER A 422 -26.22 -4.66 4.71
C SER A 422 -25.95 -4.14 3.29
N PHE A 423 -25.52 -5.00 2.41
CA PHE A 423 -25.31 -4.64 0.99
C PHE A 423 -26.58 -4.04 0.35
N GLN A 424 -27.78 -4.57 0.68
CA GLN A 424 -29.04 -4.08 0.16
C GLN A 424 -29.31 -2.64 0.63
N GLU A 425 -29.13 -2.33 1.92
CA GLU A 425 -29.27 -0.98 2.46
C GLU A 425 -28.31 0.01 1.83
N ILE A 426 -27.06 -0.43 1.52
CA ILE A 426 -26.08 0.43 0.82
C ILE A 426 -26.55 0.73 -0.60
N GLN A 427 -27.11 -0.28 -1.31
CA GLN A 427 -27.65 -0.09 -2.65
C GLN A 427 -28.83 0.90 -2.65
N GLU A 428 -29.77 0.81 -1.72
CA GLU A 428 -30.89 1.75 -1.58
C GLU A 428 -30.42 3.19 -1.35
N ILE A 429 -29.33 3.38 -0.60
CA ILE A 429 -28.72 4.70 -0.40
C ILE A 429 -28.11 5.23 -1.70
N LEU A 430 -27.48 4.35 -2.49
CA LEU A 430 -26.86 4.73 -3.76
C LEU A 430 -27.91 4.99 -4.87
N GLU A 431 -29.11 4.46 -4.75
CA GLU A 431 -30.23 4.74 -5.67
C GLU A 431 -30.77 6.16 -5.52
N ARG A 432 -30.79 6.66 -4.30
CA ARG A 432 -31.19 8.05 -3.98
C ARG A 432 -30.15 9.05 -4.46
#